data_8fa1c8baa19b03d0b67e643472a8bcde
#
_entry.id   8fa1c8baa19b03d0b67e643472a8bcde
#
_cell.length_a   1.000
_cell.length_b   1.000
_cell.length_c   1.000
_cell.angle_alpha   90.00
_cell.angle_beta   90.00
_cell.angle_gamma   90.00
#
_symmetry.space_group_name_H-M   'P 1'
#
loop_
_entity.id
_entity.type
_entity.pdbx_description
1 polymer ?
#
loop_
_entity_poly.entity_id
_entity_poly.type
_entity_poly.pdbx_seq_one_letter_code
_entity_poly.pdbx_strand_id
1 'polypeptide(L)'
;GNGTVESNYAVPMKSCDTAGFMPSGRQNRVLFVPWDNDGFIRYGSNPLLGETNSYSVTAIYNADTREGLVAGAVDHDLWKSAVHVECSDYDKVNGFALISGYTDEHTHDSILSEQRVMPHGTIVADTVSSARFVVGWFDDWRDGMEAFGKACTMVAPKREWAGGAPYGWSSWGVQSTDISYQGVIDCADFIRDNLVSRGFHDRQGKVVMSLDAWWNDNL
;
A
#
# COMPACT_ATOMS: atom_id res chain seq x y z
N GLY A 1 -15.82 -1.16 29.70
CA GLY A 1 -17.17 -1.74 29.66
C GLY A 1 -17.21 -3.01 28.85
N ASN A 2 -18.10 -3.93 29.19
CA ASN A 2 -18.33 -5.14 28.40
C ASN A 2 -18.98 -4.73 27.08
N GLY A 3 -18.43 -5.16 25.96
CA GLY A 3 -18.94 -4.79 24.65
C GLY A 3 -18.50 -5.74 23.56
N THR A 4 -19.27 -5.73 22.50
CA THR A 4 -18.89 -6.36 21.23
C THR A 4 -18.29 -5.28 20.34
N VAL A 5 -17.10 -5.52 19.81
CA VAL A 5 -16.48 -4.65 18.80
C VAL A 5 -16.57 -5.36 17.48
N GLU A 6 -17.29 -4.77 16.57
CA GLU A 6 -17.30 -5.20 15.17
C GLU A 6 -15.99 -4.82 14.49
N SER A 7 -15.75 -5.30 13.27
CA SER A 7 -14.53 -5.05 12.53
C SER A 7 -14.31 -3.58 12.17
N ASN A 8 -15.32 -2.73 12.38
CA ASN A 8 -15.26 -1.29 12.13
C ASN A 8 -15.12 -0.52 13.44
N TYR A 9 -13.90 -0.17 13.78
CA TYR A 9 -13.61 0.71 14.91
C TYR A 9 -12.83 1.92 14.42
N ALA A 10 -13.40 3.11 14.64
CA ALA A 10 -12.77 4.36 14.26
C ALA A 10 -12.33 5.14 15.50
N VAL A 11 -11.13 5.67 15.46
CA VAL A 11 -10.65 6.67 16.42
C VAL A 11 -10.68 8.03 15.71
N PRO A 12 -11.75 8.80 15.86
CA PRO A 12 -11.85 10.09 15.17
C PRO A 12 -10.86 11.08 15.78
N MET A 13 -10.23 11.84 14.92
CA MET A 13 -9.44 13.00 15.30
C MET A 13 -10.23 14.28 15.00
N LYS A 14 -9.96 15.33 15.77
CA LYS A 14 -10.55 16.63 15.53
C LYS A 14 -10.08 17.13 14.15
N SER A 15 -10.98 17.70 13.37
CA SER A 15 -10.65 18.36 12.12
C SER A 15 -9.66 19.50 12.34
N CYS A 16 -8.77 19.70 11.40
CA CYS A 16 -7.78 20.76 11.43
C CYS A 16 -7.62 21.38 10.05
N ASP A 17 -7.24 22.65 10.02
CA ASP A 17 -6.76 23.30 8.81
C ASP A 17 -5.29 22.91 8.59
N THR A 18 -4.94 22.65 7.35
CA THR A 18 -3.56 22.38 6.97
C THR A 18 -2.70 23.62 6.84
N ALA A 19 -3.34 24.80 6.75
CA ALA A 19 -2.67 26.09 6.58
C ALA A 19 -1.65 26.45 7.68
N GLY A 20 -1.74 25.82 8.84
CA GLY A 20 -0.77 26.02 9.92
C GLY A 20 0.56 25.28 9.75
N PHE A 21 0.63 24.31 8.85
CA PHE A 21 1.81 23.46 8.67
C PHE A 21 2.10 23.03 7.22
N MET A 22 1.20 23.34 6.28
CA MET A 22 1.47 23.14 4.85
C MET A 22 1.13 24.42 4.08
N PRO A 23 1.85 24.73 2.99
CA PRO A 23 1.43 25.76 2.06
C PRO A 23 0.03 25.45 1.53
N SER A 24 -0.83 26.49 1.47
CA SER A 24 -2.14 26.34 0.85
C SER A 24 -2.03 26.16 -0.66
N GLY A 25 -3.01 25.49 -1.26
CA GLY A 25 -3.19 25.44 -2.69
C GLY A 25 -3.25 24.05 -3.29
N ARG A 26 -3.42 24.04 -4.61
CA ARG A 26 -3.65 22.82 -5.42
C ARG A 26 -2.50 21.82 -5.43
N GLN A 27 -1.36 22.18 -4.86
CA GLN A 27 -0.19 21.29 -4.74
C GLN A 27 -0.31 20.30 -3.57
N ASN A 28 -1.28 20.51 -2.69
CA ASN A 28 -1.51 19.59 -1.61
C ASN A 28 -2.16 18.31 -2.10
N ARG A 29 -1.63 17.19 -1.63
CA ARG A 29 -1.98 15.83 -2.06
C ARG A 29 -2.23 14.93 -0.86
N VAL A 30 -3.00 13.89 -1.10
CA VAL A 30 -3.13 12.75 -0.20
C VAL A 30 -2.71 11.48 -0.92
N LEU A 31 -1.86 10.69 -0.29
CA LEU A 31 -1.49 9.38 -0.77
C LEU A 31 -2.64 8.42 -0.54
N PHE A 32 -3.04 7.73 -1.59
CA PHE A 32 -4.02 6.67 -1.55
C PHE A 32 -3.34 5.32 -1.75
N VAL A 33 -3.46 4.44 -0.77
CA VAL A 33 -3.08 3.02 -0.88
C VAL A 33 -4.37 2.23 -1.00
N PRO A 34 -4.57 1.49 -2.10
CA PRO A 34 -5.81 0.75 -2.32
C PRO A 34 -5.92 -0.46 -1.38
N TRP A 35 -7.15 -0.85 -1.09
CA TRP A 35 -7.49 -2.05 -0.31
C TRP A 35 -7.35 -3.33 -1.11
N ASP A 36 -7.55 -3.19 -2.38
CA ASP A 36 -7.70 -4.25 -3.34
C ASP A 36 -6.53 -4.24 -4.30
N ASN A 37 -5.86 -5.35 -4.47
CA ASN A 37 -4.81 -5.52 -5.46
C ASN A 37 -5.35 -6.04 -6.79
N ASP A 38 -6.66 -6.20 -6.87
CA ASP A 38 -7.36 -6.65 -8.04
C ASP A 38 -7.70 -5.49 -8.99
N GLY A 39 -8.09 -5.79 -10.22
CA GLY A 39 -8.54 -4.80 -11.16
C GLY A 39 -7.52 -3.71 -11.52
N PHE A 40 -6.24 -3.94 -11.27
CA PHE A 40 -5.18 -2.97 -11.60
C PHE A 40 -5.25 -1.64 -10.85
N ILE A 41 -5.95 -1.60 -9.73
CA ILE A 41 -5.96 -0.43 -8.85
C ILE A 41 -4.55 -0.22 -8.30
N ARG A 42 -4.08 1.01 -8.39
CA ARG A 42 -2.74 1.41 -7.95
C ARG A 42 -2.82 2.42 -6.83
N TYR A 43 -1.80 2.44 -5.99
CA TYR A 43 -1.63 3.58 -5.10
C TYR A 43 -1.50 4.85 -5.93
N GLY A 44 -2.03 5.94 -5.41
CA GLY A 44 -2.13 7.20 -6.12
C GLY A 44 -1.87 8.41 -5.24
N SER A 45 -1.59 9.51 -5.89
CA SER A 45 -1.48 10.83 -5.29
C SER A 45 -2.70 11.64 -5.72
N ASN A 46 -3.71 11.64 -4.86
CA ASN A 46 -4.95 12.35 -5.12
C ASN A 46 -4.82 13.83 -4.72
N PRO A 47 -5.57 14.74 -5.34
CA PRO A 47 -5.77 16.07 -4.78
C PRO A 47 -6.27 15.98 -3.34
N LEU A 48 -5.88 16.94 -2.49
CA LEU A 48 -6.40 17.07 -1.13
C LEU A 48 -7.83 17.63 -1.19
N LEU A 49 -8.76 16.84 -1.72
CA LEU A 49 -10.15 17.21 -1.95
C LEU A 49 -11.05 15.96 -1.87
N GLY A 50 -12.21 16.10 -1.21
CA GLY A 50 -13.13 14.99 -1.00
C GLY A 50 -12.64 14.01 0.07
N GLU A 51 -13.00 12.75 -0.06
CA GLU A 51 -12.69 11.70 0.90
C GLU A 51 -11.66 10.72 0.34
N THR A 52 -10.75 10.29 1.19
CA THR A 52 -9.77 9.24 0.89
C THR A 52 -9.73 8.26 2.06
N ASN A 53 -9.98 6.98 1.76
CA ASN A 53 -9.79 5.87 2.68
C ASN A 53 -8.57 5.07 2.24
N SER A 54 -7.44 5.32 2.87
CA SER A 54 -6.17 4.67 2.51
C SER A 54 -5.94 3.44 3.36
N TYR A 55 -5.56 2.32 2.72
CA TYR A 55 -5.21 1.10 3.42
C TYR A 55 -3.93 1.28 4.22
N SER A 56 -4.03 1.01 5.52
CA SER A 56 -2.90 0.95 6.44
C SER A 56 -2.13 2.25 6.63
N VAL A 57 -1.79 2.99 5.60
CA VAL A 57 -0.94 4.19 5.66
C VAL A 57 -1.37 5.25 4.66
N THR A 58 -1.17 6.51 5.02
CA THR A 58 -1.32 7.66 4.11
C THR A 58 -0.23 8.71 4.37
N ALA A 59 -0.08 9.61 3.42
CA ALA A 59 0.63 10.86 3.60
C ALA A 59 -0.24 12.01 3.10
N ILE A 60 -0.30 13.10 3.85
CA ILE A 60 -0.86 14.37 3.42
C ILE A 60 0.33 15.31 3.22
N TYR A 61 0.56 15.76 1.99
CA TYR A 61 1.81 16.43 1.66
C TYR A 61 1.63 17.48 0.57
N ASN A 62 2.58 18.39 0.50
CA ASN A 62 2.71 19.34 -0.59
C ASN A 62 3.64 18.77 -1.67
N ALA A 63 3.18 18.74 -2.92
CA ALA A 63 3.93 18.15 -4.03
C ALA A 63 5.19 18.95 -4.41
N ASP A 64 5.21 20.25 -4.16
CA ASP A 64 6.34 21.12 -4.50
C ASP A 64 7.37 21.16 -3.38
N THR A 65 6.95 21.44 -2.13
CA THR A 65 7.86 21.53 -0.97
C THR A 65 8.23 20.17 -0.40
N ARG A 66 7.39 19.15 -0.60
CA ARG A 66 7.48 17.78 -0.06
C ARG A 66 7.20 17.65 1.43
N GLU A 67 7.02 18.75 2.12
CA GLU A 67 6.60 18.70 3.52
C GLU A 67 5.28 17.97 3.69
N GLY A 68 5.14 17.18 4.75
CA GLY A 68 3.90 16.46 4.95
C GLY A 68 3.79 15.67 6.23
N LEU A 69 2.56 15.28 6.52
CA LEU A 69 2.20 14.38 7.60
C LEU A 69 2.10 12.97 7.05
N VAL A 70 2.73 12.01 7.73
CA VAL A 70 2.56 10.58 7.47
C VAL A 70 1.86 9.95 8.66
N ALA A 71 0.85 9.13 8.37
CA ALA A 71 0.11 8.38 9.39
C ALA A 71 -0.16 6.97 8.93
N GLY A 72 0.02 5.98 9.80
CA GLY A 72 -0.24 4.59 9.45
C GLY A 72 -0.25 3.63 10.62
N ALA A 73 -0.94 2.50 10.43
CA ALA A 73 -0.96 1.39 11.38
C ALA A 73 0.32 0.56 11.24
N VAL A 74 0.91 0.19 12.36
CA VAL A 74 2.11 -0.68 12.39
C VAL A 74 1.79 -2.13 12.75
N ASP A 75 0.59 -2.39 13.23
CA ASP A 75 0.07 -3.74 13.52
C ASP A 75 -0.87 -4.18 12.42
N HIS A 76 -0.70 -5.42 11.94
CA HIS A 76 -1.49 -6.00 10.86
C HIS A 76 -1.96 -7.43 11.13
N ASP A 77 -1.80 -7.91 12.35
CA ASP A 77 -2.10 -9.28 12.76
C ASP A 77 -3.57 -9.48 13.15
N LEU A 78 -4.21 -8.44 13.69
CA LEU A 78 -5.59 -8.51 14.18
C LEU A 78 -6.55 -7.63 13.38
N TRP A 79 -6.11 -6.44 12.98
CA TRP A 79 -6.99 -5.44 12.39
C TRP A 79 -6.63 -5.14 10.93
N LYS A 80 -7.63 -5.10 10.07
CA LYS A 80 -7.55 -4.44 8.77
C LYS A 80 -7.73 -2.95 9.00
N SER A 81 -6.68 -2.18 8.83
CA SER A 81 -6.62 -0.78 9.27
C SER A 81 -6.69 0.20 8.12
N ALA A 82 -7.29 1.36 8.36
CA ALA A 82 -7.38 2.46 7.43
C ALA A 82 -6.95 3.78 8.05
N VAL A 83 -6.55 4.71 7.19
CA VAL A 83 -6.50 6.13 7.50
C VAL A 83 -7.51 6.85 6.61
N HIS A 84 -8.49 7.46 7.25
CA HIS A 84 -9.50 8.27 6.59
C HIS A 84 -9.11 9.74 6.61
N VAL A 85 -9.21 10.39 5.46
CA VAL A 85 -8.96 11.83 5.31
C VAL A 85 -10.14 12.42 4.55
N GLU A 86 -10.78 13.41 5.14
CA GLU A 86 -11.87 14.17 4.54
C GLU A 86 -11.44 15.62 4.33
N CYS A 87 -11.62 16.15 3.14
CA CYS A 87 -11.18 17.47 2.74
C CYS A 87 -12.27 18.21 1.99
N SER A 88 -12.51 19.47 2.37
CA SER A 88 -13.43 20.36 1.63
C SER A 88 -12.73 21.23 0.60
N ASP A 89 -11.45 21.49 0.78
CA ASP A 89 -10.63 22.31 -0.10
C ASP A 89 -9.16 21.86 0.01
N TYR A 90 -8.31 22.30 -0.91
CA TYR A 90 -6.90 21.88 -1.04
C TYR A 90 -6.01 22.21 0.15
N ASP A 91 -6.44 23.03 1.05
CA ASP A 91 -5.71 23.46 2.25
C ASP A 91 -6.47 23.17 3.55
N LYS A 92 -7.55 22.39 3.47
CA LYS A 92 -8.40 22.14 4.62
C LYS A 92 -8.75 20.67 4.78
N VAL A 93 -8.26 20.09 5.87
CA VAL A 93 -8.66 18.77 6.35
C VAL A 93 -9.83 18.95 7.33
N ASN A 94 -11.01 18.46 6.97
CA ASN A 94 -12.20 18.52 7.81
C ASN A 94 -12.30 17.34 8.76
N GLY A 95 -11.85 16.18 8.31
CA GLY A 95 -11.84 14.95 9.09
C GLY A 95 -10.56 14.17 8.90
N PHE A 96 -10.04 13.62 10.00
CA PHE A 96 -8.94 12.70 10.00
C PHE A 96 -9.22 11.60 11.02
N ALA A 97 -9.24 10.34 10.57
CA ALA A 97 -9.49 9.22 11.44
C ALA A 97 -8.49 8.08 11.21
N LEU A 98 -8.08 7.47 12.31
CA LEU A 98 -7.31 6.23 12.34
C LEU A 98 -8.28 5.10 12.69
N ILE A 99 -8.43 4.13 11.80
CA ILE A 99 -9.48 3.11 11.87
C ILE A 99 -8.84 1.74 12.03
N SER A 100 -9.28 0.99 13.03
CA SER A 100 -8.95 -0.42 13.19
C SER A 100 -10.17 -1.28 12.90
N GLY A 101 -10.03 -2.22 11.96
CA GLY A 101 -11.14 -3.05 11.51
C GLY A 101 -12.03 -2.35 10.49
N TYR A 102 -11.44 -1.77 9.47
CA TYR A 102 -12.17 -1.12 8.39
C TYR A 102 -12.75 -2.15 7.41
N THR A 103 -14.05 -2.03 7.12
CA THR A 103 -14.75 -2.85 6.14
C THR A 103 -15.77 -1.99 5.39
N ASP A 104 -15.71 -1.99 4.08
CA ASP A 104 -16.69 -1.41 3.18
C ASP A 104 -16.70 -2.15 1.83
N GLU A 105 -17.44 -1.67 0.86
CA GLU A 105 -17.52 -2.29 -0.47
C GLU A 105 -16.17 -2.34 -1.22
N HIS A 106 -15.17 -1.59 -0.76
CA HIS A 106 -13.84 -1.51 -1.37
C HIS A 106 -12.77 -2.31 -0.63
N THR A 107 -13.12 -2.98 0.46
CA THR A 107 -12.16 -3.72 1.31
C THR A 107 -12.14 -5.23 1.07
N HIS A 108 -12.65 -5.69 -0.05
CA HIS A 108 -12.64 -7.10 -0.42
C HIS A 108 -11.26 -7.57 -0.90
N ASP A 109 -11.02 -8.87 -0.77
CA ASP A 109 -9.74 -9.48 -1.14
C ASP A 109 -9.71 -9.98 -2.59
N SER A 110 -10.84 -10.00 -3.29
CA SER A 110 -10.97 -10.41 -4.67
C SER A 110 -12.19 -9.81 -5.34
N ILE A 111 -12.05 -9.42 -6.60
CA ILE A 111 -13.15 -8.96 -7.44
C ILE A 111 -14.27 -10.00 -7.58
N LEU A 112 -13.91 -11.28 -7.49
CA LEU A 112 -14.83 -12.39 -7.59
C LEU A 112 -15.53 -12.72 -6.26
N SER A 113 -15.13 -12.07 -5.16
CA SER A 113 -15.73 -12.31 -3.86
C SER A 113 -17.10 -11.68 -3.76
N GLU A 114 -18.10 -12.49 -3.52
CA GLU A 114 -19.45 -12.01 -3.16
C GLU A 114 -19.51 -11.43 -1.74
N GLN A 115 -18.43 -11.55 -0.99
CA GLN A 115 -18.34 -11.17 0.42
C GLN A 115 -17.63 -9.82 0.63
N ARG A 116 -17.81 -8.90 -0.31
CA ARG A 116 -17.08 -7.62 -0.34
C ARG A 116 -17.25 -6.76 0.91
N VAL A 117 -18.44 -6.79 1.49
CA VAL A 117 -18.79 -5.98 2.68
C VAL A 117 -18.93 -6.82 3.95
N MET A 118 -18.49 -8.07 3.93
CA MET A 118 -18.58 -8.90 5.13
C MET A 118 -17.62 -8.42 6.22
N PRO A 119 -18.10 -8.29 7.47
CA PRO A 119 -17.23 -8.10 8.61
C PRO A 119 -16.25 -9.28 8.73
N HIS A 120 -14.99 -8.99 9.01
CA HIS A 120 -13.94 -10.01 9.15
C HIS A 120 -13.95 -10.71 10.52
N GLY A 121 -14.95 -10.46 11.32
CA GLY A 121 -15.15 -11.09 12.62
C GLY A 121 -15.58 -10.10 13.69
N THR A 122 -15.69 -10.62 14.90
CA THR A 122 -16.16 -9.88 16.06
C THR A 122 -15.26 -10.19 17.24
N ILE A 123 -14.88 -9.17 17.98
CA ILE A 123 -14.16 -9.31 19.25
C ILE A 123 -15.11 -9.01 20.39
N VAL A 124 -15.21 -9.92 21.34
CA VAL A 124 -15.96 -9.76 22.58
C VAL A 124 -14.98 -9.86 23.73
N ALA A 125 -14.73 -8.76 24.44
CA ALA A 125 -13.77 -8.70 25.54
C ALA A 125 -14.08 -7.53 26.48
N ASP A 126 -13.55 -7.59 27.71
CA ASP A 126 -13.64 -6.49 28.66
C ASP A 126 -12.76 -5.30 28.23
N THR A 127 -11.69 -5.58 27.49
CA THR A 127 -10.77 -4.57 26.93
C THR A 127 -10.46 -4.94 25.49
N VAL A 128 -10.59 -3.97 24.61
CA VAL A 128 -10.21 -4.09 23.19
C VAL A 128 -9.20 -3.00 22.88
N SER A 129 -8.11 -3.39 22.22
CA SER A 129 -7.07 -2.48 21.77
C SER A 129 -7.15 -2.30 20.27
N SER A 130 -7.02 -1.07 19.80
CA SER A 130 -6.83 -0.77 18.38
C SER A 130 -5.46 -1.24 17.90
N ALA A 131 -5.24 -1.23 16.60
CA ALA A 131 -3.88 -1.23 16.06
C ALA A 131 -3.08 -0.04 16.63
N ARG A 132 -1.77 -0.21 16.72
CA ARG A 132 -0.86 0.92 17.01
C ARG A 132 -0.68 1.73 15.75
N PHE A 133 -0.71 3.05 15.89
CA PHE A 133 -0.50 3.97 14.79
C PHE A 133 0.71 4.85 15.04
N VAL A 134 1.40 5.16 13.96
CA VAL A 134 2.44 6.19 13.92
C VAL A 134 1.87 7.39 13.18
N VAL A 135 2.08 8.58 13.73
CA VAL A 135 1.75 9.86 13.09
C VAL A 135 2.95 10.77 13.25
N GLY A 136 3.41 11.37 12.18
CA GLY A 136 4.56 12.27 12.21
C GLY A 136 4.54 13.30 11.09
N TRP A 137 5.14 14.46 11.37
CA TRP A 137 5.42 15.49 10.39
C TRP A 137 6.87 15.41 9.91
N PHE A 138 7.10 15.62 8.61
CA PHE A 138 8.40 15.50 7.98
C PHE A 138 8.61 16.61 6.96
N ASP A 139 9.84 17.07 6.83
CA ASP A 139 10.26 18.04 5.81
C ASP A 139 10.22 17.40 4.40
N ASP A 140 10.34 16.09 4.33
CA ASP A 140 10.05 15.28 3.14
C ASP A 140 9.18 14.08 3.53
N TRP A 141 7.98 13.99 2.99
CA TRP A 141 7.04 12.91 3.30
C TRP A 141 7.57 11.51 2.97
N ARG A 142 8.54 11.42 2.04
CA ARG A 142 9.16 10.14 1.68
C ARG A 142 10.05 9.61 2.81
N ASP A 143 10.77 10.52 3.50
CA ASP A 143 11.50 10.18 4.74
C ASP A 143 10.52 9.74 5.81
N GLY A 144 9.32 10.33 5.83
CA GLY A 144 8.21 9.91 6.69
C GLY A 144 7.74 8.48 6.39
N MET A 145 7.63 8.10 5.11
CA MET A 145 7.30 6.74 4.72
C MET A 145 8.40 5.73 5.09
N GLU A 146 9.67 6.13 4.99
CA GLU A 146 10.78 5.32 5.48
C GLU A 146 10.75 5.16 7.01
N ALA A 147 10.43 6.24 7.73
CA ALA A 147 10.26 6.20 9.18
C ALA A 147 9.10 5.30 9.59
N PHE A 148 7.98 5.35 8.86
CA PHE A 148 6.86 4.42 9.02
C PHE A 148 7.31 2.96 8.79
N GLY A 149 8.04 2.68 7.71
CA GLY A 149 8.60 1.35 7.45
C GLY A 149 9.53 0.87 8.57
N LYS A 150 10.34 1.76 9.14
CA LYS A 150 11.18 1.44 10.31
C LYS A 150 10.33 1.12 11.54
N ALA A 151 9.26 1.87 11.78
CA ALA A 151 8.33 1.59 12.89
C ALA A 151 7.65 0.21 12.72
N CYS A 152 7.24 -0.16 11.52
CA CYS A 152 6.71 -1.49 11.23
C CYS A 152 7.71 -2.61 11.61
N THR A 153 9.01 -2.40 11.40
CA THR A 153 10.03 -3.41 11.76
C THR A 153 10.20 -3.62 13.26
N MET A 154 9.72 -2.70 14.10
CA MET A 154 9.71 -2.87 15.56
C MET A 154 8.66 -3.89 16.00
N VAL A 155 7.60 -4.04 15.21
CA VAL A 155 6.49 -4.98 15.45
C VAL A 155 6.69 -6.28 14.69
N ALA A 156 7.04 -6.19 13.42
CA ALA A 156 7.30 -7.30 12.52
C ALA A 156 8.71 -7.17 11.94
N PRO A 157 9.73 -7.75 12.59
CA PRO A 157 11.11 -7.64 12.14
C PRO A 157 11.26 -8.10 10.68
N LYS A 158 11.98 -7.34 9.89
CA LYS A 158 12.27 -7.70 8.51
C LYS A 158 13.01 -9.04 8.44
N ARG A 159 12.68 -9.85 7.46
CA ARG A 159 13.45 -11.06 7.16
C ARG A 159 14.80 -10.67 6.56
N GLU A 160 15.83 -11.37 6.94
CA GLU A 160 17.12 -11.26 6.26
C GLU A 160 16.99 -11.75 4.81
N TRP A 161 17.51 -10.98 3.90
CA TRP A 161 17.51 -11.26 2.48
C TRP A 161 18.91 -11.10 1.91
N ALA A 162 19.59 -12.24 1.68
CA ALA A 162 20.97 -12.25 1.19
C ALA A 162 21.09 -12.04 -0.33
N GLY A 163 20.02 -12.28 -1.09
CA GLY A 163 20.06 -12.29 -2.56
C GLY A 163 20.14 -10.91 -3.23
N GLY A 164 19.87 -9.85 -2.49
CA GLY A 164 19.74 -8.51 -3.09
C GLY A 164 18.43 -8.39 -3.89
N ALA A 165 18.33 -7.37 -4.74
CA ALA A 165 17.17 -7.20 -5.62
C ALA A 165 17.13 -8.33 -6.66
N PRO A 166 15.99 -9.02 -6.82
CA PRO A 166 15.86 -10.01 -7.90
C PRO A 166 15.78 -9.28 -9.25
N TYR A 167 16.46 -9.83 -10.23
CA TYR A 167 16.33 -9.43 -11.64
C TYR A 167 15.62 -10.52 -12.39
N GLY A 168 14.72 -10.14 -13.28
CA GLY A 168 13.99 -11.17 -14.00
C GLY A 168 13.16 -10.65 -15.17
N TRP A 169 12.56 -11.60 -15.84
CA TRP A 169 11.60 -11.41 -16.92
C TRP A 169 10.31 -12.15 -16.56
N SER A 170 9.18 -11.57 -16.90
CA SER A 170 7.87 -12.18 -16.75
C SER A 170 7.18 -12.28 -18.11
N SER A 171 6.65 -13.47 -18.43
CA SER A 171 5.94 -13.72 -19.68
C SER A 171 4.71 -12.84 -19.86
N TRP A 172 3.98 -12.56 -18.78
CA TRP A 172 2.74 -11.79 -18.85
C TRP A 172 2.93 -10.38 -19.40
N GLY A 173 3.99 -9.70 -18.98
CA GLY A 173 4.27 -8.32 -19.40
C GLY A 173 4.65 -8.17 -20.89
N VAL A 174 5.07 -9.27 -21.54
CA VAL A 174 5.61 -9.23 -22.90
C VAL A 174 4.78 -10.08 -23.88
N GLN A 175 4.43 -11.29 -23.50
CA GLN A 175 3.76 -12.27 -24.37
C GLN A 175 2.29 -12.45 -24.01
N SER A 176 1.89 -12.14 -22.77
CA SER A 176 0.51 -12.30 -22.31
C SER A 176 -0.02 -13.71 -22.62
N THR A 177 -1.14 -13.80 -23.34
CA THR A 177 -1.76 -15.06 -23.80
C THR A 177 -1.06 -15.72 -24.98
N ASP A 178 -0.13 -15.02 -25.64
CA ASP A 178 0.62 -15.52 -26.79
C ASP A 178 1.95 -16.18 -26.41
N ILE A 179 2.09 -16.57 -25.16
CA ILE A 179 3.27 -17.27 -24.67
C ILE A 179 3.52 -18.56 -25.47
N SER A 180 4.76 -18.77 -25.85
CA SER A 180 5.20 -19.98 -26.53
C SER A 180 6.54 -20.46 -26.01
N TYR A 181 6.79 -21.76 -26.10
CA TYR A 181 8.08 -22.35 -25.69
C TYR A 181 9.27 -21.63 -26.34
N GLN A 182 9.22 -21.44 -27.66
CA GLN A 182 10.33 -20.80 -28.39
C GLN A 182 10.50 -19.34 -27.95
N GLY A 183 9.41 -18.61 -27.75
CA GLY A 183 9.46 -17.23 -27.28
C GLY A 183 10.11 -17.08 -25.90
N VAL A 184 9.86 -18.02 -24.98
CA VAL A 184 10.51 -18.05 -23.66
C VAL A 184 12.01 -18.32 -23.79
N ILE A 185 12.39 -19.30 -24.63
CA ILE A 185 13.82 -19.63 -24.89
C ILE A 185 14.54 -18.44 -25.52
N ASP A 186 13.95 -17.81 -26.52
CA ASP A 186 14.54 -16.65 -27.21
C ASP A 186 14.77 -15.48 -26.22
N CYS A 187 13.82 -15.23 -25.31
CA CYS A 187 13.98 -14.24 -24.26
C CYS A 187 15.11 -14.61 -23.28
N ALA A 188 15.18 -15.86 -22.87
CA ALA A 188 16.23 -16.34 -21.98
C ALA A 188 17.63 -16.23 -22.61
N ASP A 189 17.76 -16.62 -23.88
CA ASP A 189 18.99 -16.50 -24.64
C ASP A 189 19.38 -15.03 -24.83
N PHE A 190 18.44 -14.16 -25.17
CA PHE A 190 18.71 -12.73 -25.28
C PHE A 190 19.23 -12.15 -23.97
N ILE A 191 18.57 -12.46 -22.84
CA ILE A 191 18.99 -11.99 -21.51
C ILE A 191 20.39 -12.48 -21.17
N ARG A 192 20.65 -13.79 -21.37
CA ARG A 192 21.97 -14.39 -21.11
C ARG A 192 23.06 -13.67 -21.92
N ASP A 193 22.84 -13.52 -23.22
CA ASP A 193 23.86 -13.10 -24.16
C ASP A 193 24.08 -11.56 -24.18
N ASN A 194 23.05 -10.80 -23.83
CA ASN A 194 23.08 -9.34 -23.97
C ASN A 194 22.98 -8.57 -22.65
N LEU A 195 22.35 -9.12 -21.60
CA LEU A 195 22.03 -8.34 -20.41
C LEU A 195 22.84 -8.77 -19.18
N VAL A 196 23.10 -10.07 -19.00
CA VAL A 196 23.81 -10.58 -17.81
C VAL A 196 25.19 -9.94 -17.68
N SER A 197 25.95 -9.87 -18.77
CA SER A 197 27.28 -9.23 -18.80
C SER A 197 27.28 -7.73 -18.51
N ARG A 198 26.09 -7.10 -18.58
CA ARG A 198 25.86 -5.67 -18.28
C ARG A 198 25.29 -5.45 -16.88
N GLY A 199 25.28 -6.49 -16.04
CA GLY A 199 24.83 -6.40 -14.65
C GLY A 199 23.35 -6.69 -14.44
N PHE A 200 22.63 -7.23 -15.42
CA PHE A 200 21.23 -7.66 -15.24
C PHE A 200 21.19 -9.05 -14.57
N HIS A 201 21.50 -9.08 -13.29
CA HIS A 201 21.47 -10.27 -12.44
C HIS A 201 21.47 -9.86 -10.97
N ASP A 202 21.02 -10.75 -10.09
CA ASP A 202 21.13 -10.55 -8.64
C ASP A 202 22.61 -10.65 -8.16
N ARG A 203 22.81 -10.49 -6.85
CA ARG A 203 24.15 -10.59 -6.24
C ARG A 203 24.81 -11.98 -6.39
N GLN A 204 24.04 -13.00 -6.74
CA GLN A 204 24.50 -14.37 -6.96
C GLN A 204 24.70 -14.69 -8.44
N GLY A 205 24.52 -13.71 -9.32
CA GLY A 205 24.61 -13.87 -10.77
C GLY A 205 23.38 -14.54 -11.39
N LYS A 206 22.24 -14.57 -10.70
CA LYS A 206 21.03 -15.24 -11.16
C LYS A 206 20.06 -14.26 -11.78
N VAL A 207 19.31 -14.75 -12.78
CA VAL A 207 18.15 -14.10 -13.38
C VAL A 207 16.97 -15.06 -13.25
N VAL A 208 15.80 -14.52 -12.87
CA VAL A 208 14.57 -15.28 -12.73
C VAL A 208 13.76 -15.18 -14.02
N MET A 209 13.37 -16.32 -14.56
CA MET A 209 12.40 -16.40 -15.68
C MET A 209 11.06 -16.81 -15.08
N SER A 210 10.09 -15.91 -15.04
CA SER A 210 8.76 -16.15 -14.48
C SER A 210 7.78 -16.46 -15.60
N LEU A 211 7.23 -17.67 -15.59
CA LEU A 211 6.13 -18.05 -16.45
C LEU A 211 4.83 -17.76 -15.70
N ASP A 212 4.04 -16.86 -16.26
CA ASP A 212 2.74 -16.46 -15.74
C ASP A 212 1.62 -17.32 -16.33
N ALA A 213 0.37 -16.94 -16.14
CA ALA A 213 -0.81 -17.66 -16.63
C ALA A 213 -0.70 -18.09 -18.11
N TRP A 214 -1.50 -19.09 -18.50
CA TRP A 214 -1.59 -19.72 -19.84
C TRP A 214 -0.38 -20.52 -20.32
N TRP A 215 0.67 -20.64 -19.54
CA TRP A 215 1.83 -21.46 -19.92
C TRP A 215 1.47 -22.93 -20.14
N ASN A 216 0.51 -23.46 -19.38
CA ASN A 216 0.08 -24.85 -19.44
C ASN A 216 -0.75 -25.19 -20.71
N ASP A 217 -1.28 -24.19 -21.40
CA ASP A 217 -2.10 -24.38 -22.61
C ASP A 217 -1.27 -24.19 -23.89
N ASN A 218 -0.11 -23.53 -23.81
CA ASN A 218 0.68 -23.09 -24.95
C ASN A 218 2.14 -23.59 -24.95
N LEU A 219 2.59 -24.26 -23.90
CA LEU A 219 3.91 -24.87 -23.76
C LEU A 219 3.83 -26.39 -23.68
#